data_a9b49d158222e0948a8bee4453ae547d
#
_entry.id   a9b49d158222e0948a8bee4453ae547d
#
_cell.length_a   1.000
_cell.length_b   1.000
_cell.length_c   1.000
_cell.angle_alpha   90.00
_cell.angle_beta   90.00
_cell.angle_gamma   90.00
#
_symmetry.space_group_name_H-M   'P 1'
#
loop_
_entity.id
_entity.type
_entity.pdbx_description
1 polymer ?
#
loop_
_entity_poly.entity_id
_entity_poly.type
_entity_poly.pdbx_seq_one_letter_code
_entity_poly.pdbx_strand_id
1 'polypeptide(L)'
;MTIEIQPLERVILVTQRWSIRKVTASVPEGISAFKRELQEAIYRSWNNKCFIKAAGSTSLFLKRYPIDEFQVEFRVKWVEFGAHWSVIVRKEPRSYISWTNQEIYIDPRDGNLQIKKGGNSHLQQIPIAHEFGHCIGNVENITPFMFMGFTPIHKIMHGDEYSIEPNTPKRRMPYVKDTYSIMNIGYKLRVRHFDYLLSELKTMVPDVNFEVSCLL
;
A
#
# COMPACT_ATOMS: atom_id res chain seq x y z
N MET A 1 7.00 7.59 -1.18
CA MET A 1 6.96 6.85 -2.45
C MET A 1 7.28 7.76 -3.62
N THR A 2 7.68 7.22 -4.75
CA THR A 2 7.87 7.93 -6.01
C THR A 2 6.85 7.42 -7.02
N ILE A 3 6.18 8.34 -7.73
CA ILE A 3 5.20 8.00 -8.77
C ILE A 3 5.72 8.52 -10.09
N GLU A 4 5.70 7.70 -11.12
CA GLU A 4 6.12 8.02 -12.47
C GLU A 4 4.99 7.64 -13.44
N ILE A 5 4.56 8.57 -14.28
CA ILE A 5 3.64 8.27 -15.38
C ILE A 5 4.50 7.99 -16.61
N GLN A 6 4.41 6.79 -17.16
CA GLN A 6 5.16 6.32 -18.33
C GLN A 6 4.17 6.16 -19.52
N PRO A 7 3.93 7.24 -20.28
CA PRO A 7 2.87 7.24 -21.28
C PRO A 7 3.09 6.24 -22.41
N LEU A 8 4.34 6.08 -22.86
CA LEU A 8 4.65 5.17 -23.98
C LEU A 8 4.43 3.70 -23.62
N GLU A 9 4.67 3.34 -22.35
CA GLU A 9 4.45 2.01 -21.81
C GLU A 9 3.02 1.80 -21.31
N ARG A 10 2.24 2.87 -21.21
CA ARG A 10 0.90 2.89 -20.60
C ARG A 10 0.91 2.41 -19.14
N VAL A 11 1.92 2.82 -18.38
CA VAL A 11 2.14 2.41 -17.00
C VAL A 11 2.18 3.61 -16.06
N ILE A 12 1.55 3.48 -14.91
CA ILE A 12 1.79 4.29 -13.73
C ILE A 12 2.63 3.45 -12.78
N LEU A 13 3.92 3.81 -12.66
CA LEU A 13 4.86 3.10 -11.82
C LEU A 13 4.97 3.76 -10.44
N VAL A 14 4.64 2.99 -9.41
CA VAL A 14 4.75 3.41 -8.01
C VAL A 14 5.94 2.70 -7.37
N THR A 15 7.00 3.45 -7.07
CA THR A 15 8.22 2.89 -6.47
C THR A 15 8.30 3.21 -4.98
N GLN A 16 8.51 2.17 -4.17
CA GLN A 16 8.88 2.26 -2.77
C GLN A 16 10.36 1.89 -2.60
N ARG A 17 11.12 2.70 -1.86
CA ARG A 17 12.51 2.40 -1.51
C ARG A 17 12.55 1.93 -0.06
N TRP A 18 13.05 0.72 0.14
CA TRP A 18 13.15 0.09 1.45
C TRP A 18 14.60 -0.22 1.80
N SER A 19 14.96 -0.10 3.08
CA SER A 19 16.26 -0.53 3.61
C SER A 19 16.07 -1.49 4.78
N ILE A 20 16.93 -2.48 4.92
CA ILE A 20 16.97 -3.32 6.13
C ILE A 20 17.80 -2.57 7.19
N ARG A 21 17.13 -2.16 8.26
CA ARG A 21 17.78 -1.47 9.38
C ARG A 21 18.28 -2.43 10.45
N LYS A 22 17.51 -3.49 10.73
CA LYS A 22 17.83 -4.44 11.81
C LYS A 22 17.22 -5.80 11.52
N VAL A 23 18.00 -6.84 11.84
CA VAL A 23 17.55 -8.24 11.78
C VAL A 23 17.89 -8.89 13.12
N THR A 24 16.86 -9.30 13.85
CA THR A 24 17.00 -9.99 15.14
C THR A 24 16.36 -11.38 15.15
N ALA A 25 15.63 -11.73 14.09
CA ALA A 25 15.11 -13.07 13.87
C ALA A 25 15.96 -13.83 12.86
N SER A 26 15.98 -15.15 12.96
CA SER A 26 16.62 -16.00 11.95
C SER A 26 15.90 -15.88 10.61
N VAL A 27 16.68 -15.69 9.56
CA VAL A 27 16.24 -15.67 8.17
C VAL A 27 16.95 -16.84 7.47
N PRO A 28 16.33 -18.02 7.39
CA PRO A 28 17.02 -19.27 7.02
C PRO A 28 17.73 -19.24 5.68
N GLU A 29 17.12 -18.65 4.67
CA GLU A 29 17.66 -18.58 3.29
C GLU A 29 18.53 -17.33 3.06
N GLY A 30 18.79 -16.54 4.10
CA GLY A 30 19.57 -15.31 4.03
C GLY A 30 18.78 -14.10 3.55
N ILE A 31 19.36 -12.94 3.77
CA ILE A 31 18.70 -11.63 3.56
C ILE A 31 18.31 -11.38 2.09
N SER A 32 19.12 -11.85 1.14
CA SER A 32 18.83 -11.65 -0.29
C SER A 32 17.61 -12.45 -0.76
N ALA A 33 17.50 -13.69 -0.31
CA ALA A 33 16.32 -14.52 -0.61
C ALA A 33 15.07 -13.94 0.06
N PHE A 34 15.16 -13.54 1.30
CA PHE A 34 14.11 -12.89 2.04
C PHE A 34 13.59 -11.60 1.34
N LYS A 35 14.49 -10.72 0.92
CA LYS A 35 14.14 -9.52 0.16
C LYS A 35 13.34 -9.85 -1.10
N ARG A 36 13.78 -10.87 -1.84
CA ARG A 36 13.09 -11.33 -3.05
C ARG A 36 11.71 -11.90 -2.73
N GLU A 37 11.59 -12.74 -1.70
CA GLU A 37 10.31 -13.30 -1.26
C GLU A 37 9.28 -12.21 -0.94
N LEU A 38 9.70 -11.18 -0.18
CA LEU A 38 8.83 -10.05 0.14
C LEU A 38 8.38 -9.29 -1.12
N GLN A 39 9.31 -9.03 -2.05
CA GLN A 39 8.98 -8.36 -3.32
C GLN A 39 7.98 -9.18 -4.15
N GLU A 40 8.21 -10.47 -4.29
CA GLU A 40 7.33 -11.38 -5.03
C GLU A 40 5.93 -11.45 -4.40
N ALA A 41 5.86 -11.49 -3.06
CA ALA A 41 4.60 -11.48 -2.33
C ALA A 41 3.79 -10.21 -2.57
N ILE A 42 4.45 -9.04 -2.52
CA ILE A 42 3.85 -7.75 -2.83
C ILE A 42 3.37 -7.72 -4.29
N TYR A 43 4.22 -8.12 -5.24
CA TYR A 43 3.91 -8.08 -6.66
C TYR A 43 2.72 -8.97 -7.02
N ARG A 44 2.66 -10.21 -6.48
CA ARG A 44 1.49 -11.08 -6.66
C ARG A 44 0.19 -10.48 -6.14
N SER A 45 0.29 -9.68 -5.08
CA SER A 45 -0.89 -9.13 -4.42
C SER A 45 -1.39 -7.84 -5.08
N TRP A 46 -0.50 -7.05 -5.65
CA TRP A 46 -0.80 -5.68 -6.08
C TRP A 46 -0.63 -5.42 -7.57
N ASN A 47 0.35 -6.05 -8.25
CA ASN A 47 0.64 -5.78 -9.66
C ASN A 47 -0.35 -6.45 -10.60
N ASN A 48 -0.52 -5.84 -11.77
CA ASN A 48 -1.40 -6.30 -12.85
C ASN A 48 -2.88 -6.42 -12.45
N LYS A 49 -3.32 -5.66 -11.44
CA LYS A 49 -4.68 -5.76 -10.89
C LYS A 49 -5.46 -4.45 -10.93
N CYS A 50 -4.80 -3.33 -11.14
CA CYS A 50 -5.45 -2.03 -11.18
C CYS A 50 -5.16 -1.33 -12.50
N PHE A 51 -6.23 -0.84 -13.13
CA PHE A 51 -6.17 0.00 -14.31
C PHE A 51 -6.80 1.35 -13.96
N ILE A 52 -6.16 2.43 -14.42
CA ILE A 52 -6.59 3.81 -14.18
C ILE A 52 -6.87 4.45 -15.53
N LYS A 53 -8.11 4.90 -15.69
CA LYS A 53 -8.54 5.70 -16.83
C LYS A 53 -8.13 7.14 -16.63
N ALA A 54 -7.67 7.78 -17.72
CA ALA A 54 -7.34 9.18 -17.77
C ALA A 54 -8.29 9.90 -18.75
N ALA A 55 -8.95 10.98 -18.31
CA ALA A 55 -9.88 11.75 -19.09
C ALA A 55 -9.66 13.26 -18.92
N GLY A 56 -9.83 14.04 -19.99
CA GLY A 56 -9.67 15.49 -19.97
C GLY A 56 -9.56 16.07 -21.39
N SER A 57 -10.66 16.56 -21.94
CA SER A 57 -10.72 17.04 -23.35
C SER A 57 -9.78 18.22 -23.65
N THR A 58 -9.43 18.99 -22.61
CA THR A 58 -8.55 20.18 -22.75
C THR A 58 -7.10 19.91 -22.35
N SER A 59 -6.80 18.75 -21.77
CA SER A 59 -5.49 18.41 -21.26
C SER A 59 -4.42 18.40 -22.36
N LEU A 60 -3.34 19.15 -22.15
CA LEU A 60 -2.16 19.14 -23.02
C LEU A 60 -1.44 17.79 -22.93
N PHE A 61 -1.45 17.17 -21.75
CA PHE A 61 -0.87 15.85 -21.55
C PHE A 61 -1.55 14.81 -22.44
N LEU A 62 -2.90 14.74 -22.40
CA LEU A 62 -3.67 13.79 -23.21
C LEU A 62 -3.66 14.10 -24.71
N LYS A 63 -3.51 15.38 -25.09
CA LYS A 63 -3.28 15.76 -26.50
C LYS A 63 -1.95 15.25 -27.01
N ARG A 64 -0.91 15.32 -26.18
CA ARG A 64 0.43 14.82 -26.51
C ARG A 64 0.52 13.29 -26.45
N TYR A 65 -0.17 12.69 -25.51
CA TYR A 65 -0.20 11.23 -25.29
C TYR A 65 -1.67 10.79 -25.29
N PRO A 66 -2.23 10.38 -26.42
CA PRO A 66 -3.63 9.99 -26.54
C PRO A 66 -3.87 8.60 -25.92
N ILE A 67 -3.76 8.54 -24.61
CA ILE A 67 -3.87 7.34 -23.79
C ILE A 67 -5.08 7.53 -22.88
N ASP A 68 -5.96 6.57 -22.90
CA ASP A 68 -7.18 6.56 -22.10
C ASP A 68 -7.07 5.70 -20.85
N GLU A 69 -6.09 4.77 -20.80
CA GLU A 69 -5.94 3.84 -19.69
C GLU A 69 -4.48 3.49 -19.42
N PHE A 70 -4.14 3.41 -18.12
CA PHE A 70 -2.84 3.02 -17.61
C PHE A 70 -2.96 1.81 -16.70
N GLN A 71 -2.04 0.87 -16.79
CA GLN A 71 -1.85 -0.17 -15.81
C GLN A 71 -1.04 0.37 -14.63
N VAL A 72 -1.42 0.03 -13.40
CA VAL A 72 -0.63 0.39 -12.20
C VAL A 72 0.36 -0.73 -11.88
N GLU A 73 1.62 -0.34 -11.78
CA GLU A 73 2.70 -1.22 -11.33
C GLU A 73 3.34 -0.70 -10.05
N PHE A 74 3.55 -1.61 -9.11
CA PHE A 74 4.26 -1.33 -7.86
C PHE A 74 5.64 -1.97 -7.89
N ARG A 75 6.63 -1.23 -7.37
CA ARG A 75 8.01 -1.67 -7.30
C ARG A 75 8.60 -1.38 -5.93
N VAL A 76 9.15 -2.38 -5.29
CA VAL A 76 9.99 -2.21 -4.10
C VAL A 76 11.45 -2.26 -4.54
N LYS A 77 12.22 -1.20 -4.23
CA LYS A 77 13.67 -1.15 -4.44
C LYS A 77 14.37 -1.21 -3.09
N TRP A 78 15.24 -2.19 -2.91
CA TRP A 78 16.11 -2.24 -1.74
C TRP A 78 17.28 -1.30 -1.93
N VAL A 79 17.47 -0.39 -0.98
CA VAL A 79 18.52 0.64 -1.01
C VAL A 79 19.27 0.69 0.32
N GLU A 80 20.49 1.19 0.30
CA GLU A 80 21.25 1.43 1.52
C GLU A 80 20.94 2.80 2.13
N PHE A 81 20.71 3.81 1.27
CA PHE A 81 20.43 5.18 1.65
C PHE A 81 19.17 5.72 0.96
N GLY A 82 18.53 6.70 1.58
CA GLY A 82 17.36 7.37 1.03
C GLY A 82 16.12 6.48 0.91
N ALA A 83 15.98 5.51 1.82
CA ALA A 83 14.79 4.68 1.90
C ALA A 83 13.57 5.51 2.30
N HIS A 84 12.40 5.13 1.79
CA HIS A 84 11.12 5.64 2.28
C HIS A 84 10.73 4.94 3.59
N TRP A 85 11.15 3.68 3.73
CA TRP A 85 10.84 2.84 4.88
C TRP A 85 12.05 2.04 5.32
N SER A 86 12.26 1.96 6.64
CA SER A 86 13.25 1.11 7.29
C SER A 86 12.59 -0.19 7.75
N VAL A 87 13.08 -1.32 7.27
CA VAL A 87 12.55 -2.64 7.62
C VAL A 87 13.29 -3.20 8.81
N ILE A 88 12.55 -3.62 9.83
CA ILE A 88 13.02 -4.28 11.03
C ILE A 88 12.47 -5.70 11.03
N VAL A 89 13.36 -6.67 10.88
CA VAL A 89 13.02 -8.09 10.85
C VAL A 89 13.20 -8.67 12.24
N ARG A 90 12.10 -9.09 12.85
CA ARG A 90 12.11 -9.70 14.18
C ARG A 90 10.93 -10.66 14.33
N LYS A 91 10.98 -11.54 15.29
CA LYS A 91 9.86 -12.43 15.59
C LYS A 91 8.74 -11.63 16.23
N GLU A 92 7.66 -11.44 15.48
CA GLU A 92 6.51 -10.65 15.90
C GLU A 92 5.23 -11.46 15.83
N PRO A 93 4.30 -11.26 16.76
CA PRO A 93 2.97 -11.86 16.66
C PRO A 93 2.15 -11.27 15.52
N ARG A 94 2.44 -10.02 15.11
CA ARG A 94 1.83 -9.29 14.00
C ARG A 94 2.82 -8.33 13.40
N SER A 95 2.80 -8.21 12.09
CA SER A 95 3.48 -7.13 11.37
C SER A 95 2.74 -5.82 11.61
N TYR A 96 3.43 -4.73 11.54
CA TYR A 96 2.83 -3.40 11.64
C TYR A 96 3.76 -2.31 11.10
N ILE A 97 3.20 -1.14 10.84
CA ILE A 97 3.93 0.04 10.42
C ILE A 97 3.97 1.10 11.52
N SER A 98 5.14 1.64 11.77
CA SER A 98 5.32 2.86 12.54
C SER A 98 5.48 4.05 11.58
N TRP A 99 4.41 4.80 11.41
CA TRP A 99 4.41 6.00 10.55
C TRP A 99 5.37 7.08 11.07
N THR A 100 5.41 7.27 12.38
CA THR A 100 6.26 8.28 13.02
C THR A 100 7.74 8.03 12.74
N ASN A 101 8.15 6.77 12.74
CA ASN A 101 9.54 6.38 12.54
C ASN A 101 9.84 5.98 11.08
N GLN A 102 8.83 5.87 10.23
CA GLN A 102 8.92 5.31 8.89
C GLN A 102 9.56 3.90 8.92
N GLU A 103 9.05 3.06 9.80
CA GLU A 103 9.53 1.70 10.03
C GLU A 103 8.45 0.67 9.74
N ILE A 104 8.85 -0.44 9.14
CA ILE A 104 8.03 -1.64 8.91
C ILE A 104 8.59 -2.74 9.80
N TYR A 105 7.76 -3.26 10.68
CA TYR A 105 8.08 -4.39 11.56
C TYR A 105 7.48 -5.66 11.00
N ILE A 106 8.32 -6.63 10.67
CA ILE A 106 7.90 -7.88 10.02
C ILE A 106 8.54 -9.12 10.65
N ASP A 107 7.77 -10.20 10.64
CA ASP A 107 8.27 -11.55 10.94
C ASP A 107 8.89 -12.15 9.66
N PRO A 108 9.91 -13.00 9.77
CA PRO A 108 10.50 -13.69 8.60
C PRO A 108 9.52 -14.47 7.72
N ARG A 109 8.34 -14.81 8.22
CA ARG A 109 7.30 -15.56 7.49
C ARG A 109 6.26 -14.68 6.79
N ASP A 110 6.38 -13.36 6.87
CA ASP A 110 5.33 -12.45 6.38
C ASP A 110 5.23 -12.34 4.86
N GLY A 111 6.22 -12.88 4.14
CA GLY A 111 6.13 -13.14 2.71
C GLY A 111 5.18 -14.28 2.34
N ASN A 112 4.83 -15.13 3.29
CA ASN A 112 4.02 -16.33 3.08
C ASN A 112 2.55 -16.11 3.37
N LEU A 113 1.72 -16.94 2.75
CA LEU A 113 0.29 -16.99 3.00
C LEU A 113 0.01 -17.44 4.44
N GLN A 114 -0.77 -16.68 5.15
CA GLN A 114 -1.16 -16.96 6.53
C GLN A 114 -2.68 -16.96 6.67
N ILE A 115 -3.18 -17.77 7.62
CA ILE A 115 -4.59 -17.75 7.98
C ILE A 115 -4.78 -16.69 9.07
N LYS A 116 -5.60 -15.70 8.78
CA LYS A 116 -6.01 -14.66 9.73
C LYS A 116 -7.42 -14.95 10.22
N LYS A 117 -7.65 -14.70 11.50
CA LYS A 117 -8.95 -14.87 12.14
C LYS A 117 -9.54 -13.52 12.48
N GLY A 118 -10.77 -13.27 12.05
CA GLY A 118 -11.56 -12.09 12.41
C GLY A 118 -12.98 -12.50 12.76
N GLY A 119 -13.30 -12.53 14.04
CA GLY A 119 -14.56 -13.10 14.51
C GLY A 119 -14.72 -14.56 14.07
N ASN A 120 -15.80 -14.87 13.34
CA ASN A 120 -16.08 -16.20 12.79
C ASN A 120 -15.42 -16.45 11.41
N SER A 121 -14.72 -15.47 10.86
CA SER A 121 -14.09 -15.59 9.54
C SER A 121 -12.65 -16.05 9.65
N HIS A 122 -12.25 -16.99 8.77
CA HIS A 122 -10.88 -17.44 8.58
C HIS A 122 -10.52 -17.17 7.13
N LEU A 123 -9.65 -16.22 6.90
CA LEU A 123 -9.25 -15.79 5.55
C LEU A 123 -7.75 -15.91 5.38
N GLN A 124 -7.34 -16.07 4.13
CA GLN A 124 -5.95 -16.12 3.75
C GLN A 124 -5.44 -14.70 3.48
N GLN A 125 -4.30 -14.35 4.04
CA GLN A 125 -3.63 -13.08 3.84
C GLN A 125 -2.13 -13.29 3.73
N ILE A 126 -1.48 -12.45 2.95
CA ILE A 126 -0.02 -12.30 2.95
C ILE A 126 0.28 -11.02 3.75
N PRO A 127 0.85 -11.12 4.97
CA PRO A 127 1.00 -9.96 5.84
C PRO A 127 1.77 -8.81 5.21
N ILE A 128 2.89 -9.09 4.52
CA ILE A 128 3.67 -8.03 3.89
C ILE A 128 2.90 -7.28 2.80
N ALA A 129 1.94 -7.94 2.13
CA ALA A 129 1.10 -7.28 1.13
C ALA A 129 0.09 -6.32 1.79
N HIS A 130 -0.39 -6.64 2.99
CA HIS A 130 -1.19 -5.74 3.83
C HIS A 130 -0.36 -4.52 4.27
N GLU A 131 0.82 -4.76 4.86
CA GLU A 131 1.73 -3.68 5.30
C GLU A 131 2.17 -2.77 4.14
N PHE A 132 2.36 -3.35 2.95
CA PHE A 132 2.63 -2.58 1.75
C PHE A 132 1.47 -1.62 1.40
N GLY A 133 0.24 -2.04 1.62
CA GLY A 133 -0.93 -1.18 1.45
C GLY A 133 -0.85 0.10 2.31
N HIS A 134 -0.38 -0.03 3.54
CA HIS A 134 -0.09 1.15 4.38
C HIS A 134 1.03 2.01 3.79
N CYS A 135 2.09 1.42 3.27
CA CYS A 135 3.20 2.16 2.67
C CYS A 135 2.79 3.01 1.46
N ILE A 136 1.72 2.66 0.76
CA ILE A 136 1.19 3.39 -0.40
C ILE A 136 0.03 4.32 -0.05
N GLY A 137 -0.21 4.58 1.24
CA GLY A 137 -1.13 5.62 1.71
C GLY A 137 -2.40 5.14 2.39
N ASN A 138 -2.65 3.83 2.49
CA ASN A 138 -3.79 3.32 3.25
C ASN A 138 -3.44 3.29 4.74
N VAL A 139 -4.06 4.14 5.55
CA VAL A 139 -3.75 4.27 6.98
C VAL A 139 -4.85 3.73 7.88
N GLU A 140 -4.43 3.13 9.00
CA GLU A 140 -5.31 2.54 10.00
C GLU A 140 -6.24 3.54 10.67
N ASN A 141 -5.67 4.62 11.18
CA ASN A 141 -6.37 5.54 12.06
C ASN A 141 -5.84 6.98 11.99
N ILE A 142 -6.74 7.95 12.13
CA ILE A 142 -6.36 9.31 12.52
C ILE A 142 -6.29 9.32 14.04
N THR A 143 -5.10 9.37 14.61
CA THR A 143 -4.95 9.71 16.02
C THR A 143 -5.24 11.20 16.22
N PRO A 144 -5.78 11.62 17.38
CA PRO A 144 -6.00 13.04 17.70
C PRO A 144 -4.76 13.93 17.60
N PHE A 145 -3.56 13.36 17.68
CA PHE A 145 -2.28 14.06 17.48
C PHE A 145 -2.09 14.67 16.10
N MET A 146 -2.82 14.22 15.09
CA MET A 146 -2.82 14.84 13.77
C MET A 146 -3.46 16.24 13.75
N PHE A 147 -4.19 16.62 14.78
CA PHE A 147 -4.78 17.97 14.92
C PHE A 147 -3.81 19.03 15.43
N MET A 148 -2.62 18.68 15.91
CA MET A 148 -1.62 19.62 16.40
C MET A 148 -0.66 20.16 15.33
N GLY A 149 -1.15 20.48 14.13
CA GLY A 149 -0.39 21.23 13.12
C GLY A 149 0.54 20.42 12.23
N PHE A 150 0.68 19.13 12.44
CA PHE A 150 1.29 18.21 11.48
C PHE A 150 0.18 17.55 10.68
N THR A 151 -0.31 18.23 9.68
CA THR A 151 -1.17 17.63 8.67
C THR A 151 -0.32 16.67 7.85
N PRO A 152 -0.49 15.36 7.99
CA PRO A 152 -0.05 14.46 6.94
C PRO A 152 -1.04 14.67 5.80
N ILE A 153 -0.72 15.63 4.95
CA ILE A 153 -1.51 16.12 3.81
C ILE A 153 -1.87 14.97 2.84
N HIS A 154 -1.39 13.76 3.08
CA HIS A 154 -1.34 12.70 2.09
C HIS A 154 -1.74 11.32 2.61
N LYS A 155 -2.64 11.23 3.59
CA LYS A 155 -3.07 9.94 4.13
C LYS A 155 -4.58 9.82 4.04
N ILE A 156 -5.04 8.86 3.27
CA ILE A 156 -6.45 8.55 3.10
C ILE A 156 -6.81 7.37 3.99
N MET A 157 -7.79 7.60 4.85
CA MET A 157 -8.31 6.57 5.76
C MET A 157 -9.55 5.94 5.20
N HIS A 158 -9.55 4.63 5.12
CA HIS A 158 -10.71 3.87 4.65
C HIS A 158 -11.48 3.18 5.78
N GLY A 159 -10.85 2.91 6.94
CA GLY A 159 -11.49 2.26 8.07
C GLY A 159 -11.87 0.80 7.80
N ASP A 160 -11.09 0.10 6.99
CA ASP A 160 -11.23 -1.34 6.75
C ASP A 160 -10.21 -2.19 7.51
N GLU A 161 -9.42 -1.56 8.36
CA GLU A 161 -8.52 -2.28 9.27
C GLU A 161 -9.28 -3.11 10.30
N TYR A 162 -8.84 -4.34 10.53
CA TYR A 162 -9.49 -5.25 11.47
C TYR A 162 -9.08 -5.04 12.94
N SER A 163 -7.95 -4.40 13.17
CA SER A 163 -7.42 -4.10 14.51
C SER A 163 -8.06 -2.83 15.06
N ILE A 164 -9.26 -2.98 15.60
CA ILE A 164 -9.98 -1.86 16.22
C ILE A 164 -9.45 -1.67 17.63
N GLU A 165 -8.85 -0.52 17.90
CA GLU A 165 -8.66 -0.05 19.26
C GLU A 165 -10.02 0.01 19.98
N PRO A 166 -10.15 -0.49 21.23
CA PRO A 166 -11.43 -0.59 21.94
C PRO A 166 -12.23 0.71 21.99
N ASN A 167 -11.53 1.83 21.93
CA ASN A 167 -12.11 3.18 22.03
C ASN A 167 -12.32 3.89 20.69
N THR A 168 -12.03 3.24 19.56
CA THR A 168 -12.24 3.83 18.23
C THR A 168 -13.72 3.84 17.87
N PRO A 169 -14.36 5.01 17.64
CA PRO A 169 -15.75 5.05 17.26
C PRO A 169 -16.01 4.29 15.96
N LYS A 170 -16.94 3.33 15.97
CA LYS A 170 -17.32 2.50 14.81
C LYS A 170 -17.65 3.32 13.55
N ARG A 171 -18.18 4.55 13.71
CA ARG A 171 -18.47 5.49 12.62
C ARG A 171 -17.25 5.92 11.81
N ARG A 172 -16.03 5.76 12.37
CA ARG A 172 -14.76 6.11 11.70
C ARG A 172 -14.14 4.94 10.94
N MET A 173 -14.79 3.79 10.95
CA MET A 173 -14.30 2.56 10.32
C MET A 173 -15.42 1.92 9.49
N PRO A 174 -15.89 2.60 8.42
CA PRO A 174 -17.07 2.16 7.66
C PRO A 174 -16.89 0.80 6.99
N TYR A 175 -15.65 0.41 6.69
CA TYR A 175 -15.33 -0.83 5.97
C TYR A 175 -14.78 -1.95 6.85
N VAL A 176 -14.80 -1.80 8.16
CA VAL A 176 -14.32 -2.83 9.10
C VAL A 176 -14.97 -4.21 8.90
N LYS A 177 -16.17 -4.25 8.34
CA LYS A 177 -16.89 -5.49 8.00
C LYS A 177 -16.44 -6.12 6.67
N ASP A 178 -15.69 -5.41 5.85
CA ASP A 178 -15.14 -5.93 4.60
C ASP A 178 -13.91 -6.80 4.88
N THR A 179 -14.14 -7.95 5.51
CA THR A 179 -13.08 -8.87 5.94
C THR A 179 -12.26 -9.44 4.78
N TYR A 180 -12.79 -9.41 3.55
CA TYR A 180 -12.07 -9.85 2.35
C TYR A 180 -11.06 -8.81 1.85
N SER A 181 -11.14 -7.56 2.30
CA SER A 181 -10.19 -6.52 1.93
C SER A 181 -8.76 -6.90 2.34
N ILE A 182 -7.78 -6.59 1.46
CA ILE A 182 -6.36 -6.77 1.78
C ILE A 182 -5.93 -5.88 2.96
N MET A 183 -6.62 -4.75 3.17
CA MET A 183 -6.41 -3.86 4.31
C MET A 183 -7.18 -4.32 5.56
N ASN A 184 -7.85 -5.46 5.52
CA ASN A 184 -8.43 -6.15 6.67
C ASN A 184 -7.72 -7.50 6.86
N ILE A 185 -8.41 -8.61 6.95
CA ILE A 185 -7.83 -9.96 7.12
C ILE A 185 -7.81 -10.77 5.81
N GLY A 186 -8.26 -10.19 4.71
CA GLY A 186 -8.37 -10.84 3.41
C GLY A 186 -7.23 -10.51 2.45
N TYR A 187 -7.53 -10.66 1.16
CA TYR A 187 -6.57 -10.50 0.07
C TYR A 187 -7.10 -9.68 -1.11
N LYS A 188 -8.36 -9.23 -1.06
CA LYS A 188 -8.98 -8.52 -2.18
C LYS A 188 -8.64 -7.05 -2.17
N LEU A 189 -8.21 -6.55 -3.32
CA LEU A 189 -8.10 -5.12 -3.54
C LEU A 189 -9.47 -4.45 -3.64
N ARG A 190 -9.52 -3.17 -3.34
CA ARG A 190 -10.69 -2.31 -3.47
C ARG A 190 -10.31 -1.02 -4.15
N VAL A 191 -11.23 -0.40 -4.87
CA VAL A 191 -11.01 0.90 -5.54
C VAL A 191 -10.43 1.93 -4.58
N ARG A 192 -10.99 2.02 -3.38
CA ARG A 192 -10.55 2.94 -2.31
C ARG A 192 -9.07 2.82 -1.91
N HIS A 193 -8.43 1.66 -2.15
CA HIS A 193 -7.02 1.49 -1.83
C HIS A 193 -6.10 2.30 -2.73
N PHE A 194 -6.62 2.86 -3.82
CA PHE A 194 -5.90 3.68 -4.78
C PHE A 194 -6.21 5.18 -4.65
N ASP A 195 -7.07 5.60 -3.72
CA ASP A 195 -7.50 7.00 -3.57
C ASP A 195 -6.31 7.93 -3.35
N TYR A 196 -5.31 7.51 -2.56
CA TYR A 196 -4.10 8.28 -2.37
C TYR A 196 -3.29 8.43 -3.68
N LEU A 197 -3.13 7.35 -4.43
CA LEU A 197 -2.49 7.39 -5.74
C LEU A 197 -3.22 8.33 -6.70
N LEU A 198 -4.55 8.26 -6.76
CA LEU A 198 -5.37 9.15 -7.60
C LEU A 198 -5.19 10.62 -7.20
N SER A 199 -5.11 10.92 -5.90
CA SER A 199 -4.84 12.27 -5.39
C SER A 199 -3.48 12.80 -5.83
N GLU A 200 -2.43 11.97 -5.79
CA GLU A 200 -1.09 12.34 -6.25
C GLU A 200 -1.07 12.57 -7.77
N LEU A 201 -1.68 11.67 -8.54
CA LEU A 201 -1.79 11.82 -9.99
C LEU A 201 -2.52 13.13 -10.38
N LYS A 202 -3.56 13.49 -9.65
CA LYS A 202 -4.29 14.75 -9.84
C LYS A 202 -3.40 15.96 -9.54
N THR A 203 -2.50 15.85 -8.58
CA THR A 203 -1.52 16.90 -8.27
C THR A 203 -0.46 17.00 -9.36
N MET A 204 -0.01 15.88 -9.93
CA MET A 204 0.98 15.83 -10.98
C MET A 204 0.47 16.36 -12.33
N VAL A 205 -0.80 16.05 -12.66
CA VAL A 205 -1.45 16.43 -13.92
C VAL A 205 -2.86 16.98 -13.62
N PRO A 206 -2.96 18.25 -13.18
CA PRO A 206 -4.21 18.81 -12.63
C PRO A 206 -5.38 18.89 -13.63
N ASP A 207 -5.09 18.93 -14.93
CA ASP A 207 -6.06 19.02 -16.01
C ASP A 207 -6.55 17.64 -16.52
N VAL A 208 -6.09 16.54 -15.88
CA VAL A 208 -6.54 15.18 -16.14
C VAL A 208 -7.37 14.68 -14.98
N ASN A 209 -8.49 14.02 -15.29
CA ASN A 209 -9.26 13.25 -14.32
C ASN A 209 -8.81 11.80 -14.38
N PHE A 210 -8.31 11.30 -13.25
CA PHE A 210 -7.89 9.92 -13.08
C PHE A 210 -8.91 9.16 -12.23
N GLU A 211 -9.33 7.99 -12.70
CA GLU A 211 -10.25 7.11 -11.98
C GLU A 211 -9.89 5.64 -12.18
N VAL A 212 -10.12 4.80 -11.18
CA VAL A 212 -9.94 3.35 -11.35
C VAL A 212 -11.00 2.83 -12.31
N SER A 213 -10.57 2.29 -13.44
CA SER A 213 -11.44 1.74 -14.47
C SER A 213 -11.74 0.25 -14.25
N CYS A 214 -10.74 -0.50 -13.75
CA CYS A 214 -10.86 -1.93 -13.53
C CYS A 214 -9.98 -2.39 -12.35
N LEU A 215 -10.49 -3.37 -11.59
CA LEU A 215 -9.74 -4.18 -10.63
C LEU A 215 -9.93 -5.66 -10.96
N LEU A 216 -8.80 -6.41 -11.08
CA LEU A 216 -8.78 -7.85 -11.38
C LEU A 216 -8.61 -8.68 -10.09
#